data_57462bf6a9e4d8e03c53dd8a631c6568
#
_entry.id   57462bf6a9e4d8e03c53dd8a631c6568
#
_cell.length_a   1.000
_cell.length_b   1.000
_cell.length_c   1.000
_cell.angle_alpha   90.00
_cell.angle_beta   90.00
_cell.angle_gamma   90.00
#
_symmetry.space_group_name_H-M   'P 1'
#
loop_
_entity.id
_entity.type
_entity.pdbx_description
1 polymer ?
#
loop_
_entity_poly.entity_id
_entity_poly.type
_entity_poly.pdbx_seq_one_letter_code
_entity_poly.pdbx_strand_id
1 'polypeptide(L)'
;TALFVTIGASLLGIIENLSYAQPGRMTRMAFGIGYPTDFGAHVLFLLLCYFYLRRKKIQYVELAITVLIGGLIYIFCGARTNALCIWLLAGVLFYTKIRRDDAKKRKKEYEMASWFSGLLASAGTICAAGILILSMLYTKGSSIFLKLDSILSQRLSFSKKGMEVYGFSIFGQYIPMQGNGG
;
A
#
# COMPACT_ATOMS: atom_id res chain seq x y z
N THR A 1 -10.35 6.76 15.90
CA THR A 1 -10.32 6.48 17.37
C THR A 1 -9.94 5.03 17.66
N ALA A 2 -10.56 4.02 17.03
CA ALA A 2 -10.25 2.60 17.29
C ALA A 2 -8.76 2.26 17.10
N LEU A 3 -8.13 2.74 16.02
CA LEU A 3 -6.71 2.47 15.75
C LEU A 3 -5.79 3.03 16.86
N PHE A 4 -6.04 4.24 17.34
CA PHE A 4 -5.26 4.82 18.43
C PHE A 4 -5.43 4.08 19.75
N VAL A 5 -6.64 3.56 20.01
CA VAL A 5 -6.91 2.73 21.19
C VAL A 5 -6.17 1.41 21.10
N THR A 6 -6.19 0.72 19.95
CA THR A 6 -5.44 -0.53 19.73
C THR A 6 -3.94 -0.33 19.85
N ILE A 7 -3.38 0.76 19.28
CA ILE A 7 -1.95 1.08 19.42
C ILE A 7 -1.62 1.32 20.88
N GLY A 8 -2.41 2.14 21.58
CA GLY A 8 -2.19 2.45 23.01
C GLY A 8 -2.27 1.21 23.88
N ALA A 9 -3.30 0.39 23.71
CA ALA A 9 -3.48 -0.86 24.44
C ALA A 9 -2.34 -1.87 24.18
N SER A 10 -1.84 -1.91 22.95
CA SER A 10 -0.72 -2.76 22.56
C SER A 10 0.60 -2.29 23.18
N LEU A 11 0.85 -0.97 23.19
CA LEU A 11 2.05 -0.39 23.81
C LEU A 11 2.05 -0.53 25.34
N LEU A 12 0.87 -0.55 25.95
CA LEU A 12 0.70 -0.77 27.40
C LEU A 12 0.74 -2.28 27.78
N GLY A 13 0.90 -3.18 26.82
CA GLY A 13 0.92 -4.61 27.07
C GLY A 13 -0.45 -5.22 27.42
N ILE A 14 -1.55 -4.50 27.18
CA ILE A 14 -2.92 -4.98 27.42
C ILE A 14 -3.34 -5.97 26.32
N ILE A 15 -2.83 -5.80 25.09
CA ILE A 15 -3.06 -6.67 23.95
C ILE A 15 -1.71 -7.31 23.55
N GLU A 16 -1.67 -8.63 23.44
CA GLU A 16 -0.42 -9.38 23.20
C GLU A 16 0.16 -9.21 21.77
N ASN A 17 -0.63 -8.82 20.78
CA ASN A 17 -0.22 -8.75 19.37
C ASN A 17 0.56 -7.47 19.01
N LEU A 18 1.53 -7.06 19.84
CA LEU A 18 2.40 -5.94 19.51
C LEU A 18 3.40 -6.31 18.40
N SER A 19 3.98 -7.50 18.50
CA SER A 19 5.03 -7.97 17.59
C SER A 19 4.62 -9.27 16.90
N TYR A 20 4.96 -9.38 15.64
CA TYR A 20 4.78 -10.58 14.83
C TYR A 20 6.15 -11.14 14.47
N ALA A 21 6.51 -12.26 15.08
CA ALA A 21 7.75 -12.97 14.83
C ALA A 21 7.51 -14.14 13.87
N GLN A 22 8.24 -14.17 12.76
CA GLN A 22 8.31 -15.35 11.89
C GLN A 22 9.68 -16.00 11.99
N PRO A 23 9.76 -17.35 12.02
CA PRO A 23 11.05 -18.04 12.00
C PRO A 23 11.91 -17.58 10.82
N GLY A 24 13.14 -17.15 11.09
CA GLY A 24 14.09 -16.70 10.06
C GLY A 24 13.86 -15.30 9.48
N ARG A 25 12.95 -14.51 10.03
CA ARG A 25 12.72 -13.11 9.62
C ARG A 25 12.78 -12.15 10.80
N MET A 26 13.09 -10.88 10.51
CA MET A 26 13.05 -9.81 11.51
C MET A 26 11.65 -9.69 12.11
N THR A 27 11.59 -9.55 13.42
CA THR A 27 10.35 -9.24 14.15
C THR A 27 9.72 -7.96 13.62
N ARG A 28 8.44 -8.02 13.26
CA ARG A 28 7.68 -6.89 12.74
C ARG A 28 6.64 -6.47 13.76
N MET A 29 6.36 -5.17 13.83
CA MET A 29 5.34 -4.66 14.73
C MET A 29 3.96 -4.65 14.06
N ALA A 30 2.98 -5.23 14.72
CA ALA A 30 1.59 -5.27 14.28
C ALA A 30 0.67 -4.32 15.05
N PHE A 31 1.15 -3.73 16.16
CA PHE A 31 0.45 -2.75 16.99
C PHE A 31 -0.99 -3.19 17.39
N GLY A 32 -1.13 -4.46 17.79
CA GLY A 32 -2.41 -5.02 18.23
C GLY A 32 -3.34 -5.50 17.09
N ILE A 33 -2.92 -5.37 15.83
CA ILE A 33 -3.62 -5.94 14.67
C ILE A 33 -2.97 -7.28 14.33
N GLY A 34 -3.75 -8.26 13.87
CA GLY A 34 -3.26 -9.61 13.62
C GLY A 34 -2.05 -9.70 12.68
N TYR A 35 -1.95 -8.78 11.71
CA TYR A 35 -0.85 -8.75 10.73
C TYR A 35 -0.25 -7.35 10.55
N PRO A 36 1.10 -7.22 10.46
CA PRO A 36 1.77 -5.93 10.25
C PRO A 36 1.36 -5.22 8.95
N THR A 37 1.05 -5.98 7.89
CA THR A 37 0.57 -5.43 6.62
C THR A 37 -0.81 -4.82 6.74
N ASP A 38 -1.68 -5.40 7.57
CA ASP A 38 -3.03 -4.91 7.79
C ASP A 38 -3.00 -3.59 8.57
N PHE A 39 -2.09 -3.47 9.55
CA PHE A 39 -1.84 -2.19 10.22
C PHE A 39 -1.47 -1.09 9.22
N GLY A 40 -0.52 -1.37 8.31
CA GLY A 40 -0.12 -0.43 7.25
C GLY A 40 -1.28 -0.06 6.32
N ALA A 41 -2.16 -1.01 5.98
CA ALA A 41 -3.34 -0.77 5.16
C ALA A 41 -4.37 0.11 5.87
N HIS A 42 -4.61 -0.11 7.17
CA HIS A 42 -5.49 0.75 7.98
C HIS A 42 -4.98 2.18 8.06
N VAL A 43 -3.68 2.37 8.26
CA VAL A 43 -3.07 3.71 8.29
C VAL A 43 -3.19 4.40 6.92
N LEU A 44 -2.93 3.69 5.82
CA LEU A 44 -3.12 4.22 4.47
C LEU A 44 -4.58 4.66 4.25
N PHE A 45 -5.55 3.82 4.64
CA PHE A 45 -6.97 4.14 4.52
C PHE A 45 -7.35 5.39 5.33
N LEU A 46 -6.87 5.51 6.57
CA LEU A 46 -7.11 6.68 7.41
C LEU A 46 -6.50 7.96 6.81
N LEU A 47 -5.29 7.87 6.23
CA LEU A 47 -4.67 9.00 5.53
C LEU A 47 -5.49 9.41 4.30
N LEU A 48 -5.99 8.45 3.52
CA LEU A 48 -6.89 8.74 2.39
C LEU A 48 -8.17 9.45 2.86
N CYS A 49 -8.82 8.95 3.90
CA CYS A 49 -10.00 9.59 4.49
C CYS A 49 -9.68 11.00 5.02
N TYR A 50 -8.56 11.16 5.73
CA TYR A 50 -8.12 12.46 6.25
C TYR A 50 -7.93 13.47 5.13
N PHE A 51 -7.18 13.13 4.08
CA PHE A 51 -6.94 14.05 2.96
C PHE A 51 -8.19 14.27 2.10
N TYR A 52 -9.08 13.30 2.01
CA TYR A 52 -10.36 13.48 1.37
C TYR A 52 -11.21 14.54 2.07
N LEU A 53 -11.25 14.53 3.40
CA LEU A 53 -11.97 15.53 4.21
C LEU A 53 -11.28 16.90 4.17
N ARG A 54 -9.95 16.93 4.18
CA ARG A 54 -9.17 18.18 4.15
C ARG A 54 -9.18 18.88 2.78
N ARG A 55 -9.29 18.11 1.71
CA ARG A 55 -9.38 18.61 0.31
C ARG A 55 -8.43 19.78 -0.01
N LYS A 56 -9.00 21.02 -0.04
CA LYS A 56 -8.29 22.25 -0.46
C LYS A 56 -7.42 22.87 0.63
N LYS A 57 -7.48 22.38 1.89
CA LYS A 57 -6.80 22.97 3.06
C LYS A 57 -5.51 22.24 3.46
N ILE A 58 -4.93 21.44 2.57
CA ILE A 58 -3.73 20.65 2.86
C ILE A 58 -2.53 21.56 3.06
N GLN A 59 -1.76 21.33 4.14
CA GLN A 59 -0.54 22.05 4.47
C GLN A 59 0.71 21.22 4.12
N TYR A 60 1.86 21.87 3.89
CA TYR A 60 3.12 21.17 3.63
C TYR A 60 3.59 20.33 4.82
N VAL A 61 3.30 20.79 6.04
CA VAL A 61 3.60 20.04 7.29
C VAL A 61 2.86 18.69 7.31
N GLU A 62 1.59 18.67 6.90
CA GLU A 62 0.79 17.43 6.84
C GLU A 62 1.39 16.42 5.85
N LEU A 63 1.91 16.92 4.72
CA LEU A 63 2.60 16.08 3.73
C LEU A 63 3.92 15.52 4.27
N ALA A 64 4.71 16.34 4.98
CA ALA A 64 5.94 15.90 5.63
C ALA A 64 5.65 14.81 6.68
N ILE A 65 4.64 15.01 7.52
CA ILE A 65 4.19 14.00 8.50
C ILE A 65 3.77 12.71 7.78
N THR A 66 3.06 12.80 6.66
CA THR A 66 2.65 11.62 5.88
C THR A 66 3.84 10.83 5.36
N VAL A 67 4.89 11.51 4.88
CA VAL A 67 6.13 10.86 4.43
C VAL A 67 6.82 10.16 5.61
N LEU A 68 6.87 10.80 6.79
CA LEU A 68 7.43 10.19 8.00
C LEU A 68 6.63 8.95 8.43
N ILE A 69 5.29 9.01 8.41
CA ILE A 69 4.43 7.84 8.71
C ILE A 69 4.74 6.69 7.75
N GLY A 70 4.90 6.96 6.45
CA GLY A 70 5.32 5.96 5.47
C GLY A 70 6.65 5.30 5.83
N GLY A 71 7.64 6.11 6.28
CA GLY A 71 8.94 5.63 6.76
C GLY A 71 8.82 4.76 8.01
N LEU A 72 8.02 5.15 8.98
CA LEU A 72 7.77 4.36 10.19
C LEU A 72 7.12 3.01 9.86
N ILE A 73 6.13 2.98 8.97
CA ILE A 73 5.49 1.74 8.52
C ILE A 73 6.49 0.84 7.79
N TYR A 74 7.36 1.42 6.97
CA TYR A 74 8.41 0.66 6.30
C TYR A 74 9.36 -0.02 7.30
N ILE A 75 9.82 0.73 8.30
CA ILE A 75 10.82 0.27 9.28
C ILE A 75 10.21 -0.72 10.27
N PHE A 76 9.10 -0.36 10.91
CA PHE A 76 8.53 -1.14 12.02
C PHE A 76 7.65 -2.30 11.54
N CYS A 77 6.79 -2.06 10.55
CA CYS A 77 5.88 -3.09 10.07
C CYS A 77 6.47 -3.92 8.93
N GLY A 78 7.53 -3.44 8.27
CA GLY A 78 8.08 -4.09 7.07
C GLY A 78 7.08 -4.14 5.91
N ALA A 79 6.03 -3.32 5.94
CA ALA A 79 4.94 -3.29 4.96
C ALA A 79 5.32 -2.41 3.76
N ARG A 80 6.22 -2.91 2.91
CA ARG A 80 6.82 -2.18 1.78
C ARG A 80 5.79 -1.59 0.83
N THR A 81 4.78 -2.37 0.46
CA THR A 81 3.73 -1.94 -0.47
C THR A 81 2.91 -0.78 0.10
N ASN A 82 2.51 -0.87 1.38
CA ASN A 82 1.73 0.18 2.03
C ASN A 82 2.55 1.47 2.19
N ALA A 83 3.83 1.36 2.54
CA ALA A 83 4.74 2.51 2.60
C ALA A 83 4.88 3.20 1.23
N LEU A 84 5.07 2.43 0.15
CA LEU A 84 5.12 2.96 -1.22
C LEU A 84 3.81 3.67 -1.58
N CYS A 85 2.65 3.09 -1.26
CA CYS A 85 1.36 3.74 -1.51
C CYS A 85 1.21 5.05 -0.74
N ILE A 86 1.69 5.12 0.51
CA ILE A 86 1.68 6.35 1.32
C ILE A 86 2.59 7.41 0.70
N TRP A 87 3.78 7.04 0.24
CA TRP A 87 4.69 7.98 -0.43
C TRP A 87 4.17 8.45 -1.77
N LEU A 88 3.53 7.57 -2.56
CA LEU A 88 2.84 7.95 -3.79
C LEU A 88 1.69 8.92 -3.50
N LEU A 89 0.89 8.65 -2.48
CA LEU A 89 -0.18 9.56 -2.04
C LEU A 89 0.40 10.94 -1.69
N ALA A 90 1.46 10.99 -0.86
CA ALA A 90 2.12 12.24 -0.49
C ALA A 90 2.66 12.97 -1.72
N GLY A 91 3.27 12.28 -2.69
CA GLY A 91 3.79 12.84 -3.93
C GLY A 91 2.69 13.45 -4.81
N VAL A 92 1.58 12.74 -5.00
CA VAL A 92 0.42 13.23 -5.76
C VAL A 92 -0.18 14.47 -5.09
N LEU A 93 -0.33 14.45 -3.77
CA LEU A 93 -0.87 15.59 -3.01
C LEU A 93 0.09 16.79 -3.05
N PHE A 94 1.39 16.56 -2.97
CA PHE A 94 2.41 17.58 -3.08
C PHE A 94 2.39 18.23 -4.46
N TYR A 95 2.36 17.44 -5.53
CA TYR A 95 2.24 17.93 -6.89
C TYR A 95 0.97 18.78 -7.09
N THR A 96 -0.18 18.26 -6.66
CA THR A 96 -1.45 18.98 -6.79
C THR A 96 -1.48 20.27 -5.97
N LYS A 97 -0.82 20.26 -4.80
CA LYS A 97 -0.70 21.46 -3.96
C LYS A 97 0.15 22.54 -4.62
N ILE A 98 1.32 22.20 -5.15
CA ILE A 98 2.19 23.16 -5.87
C ILE A 98 1.42 23.79 -7.04
N ARG A 99 0.78 22.96 -7.86
CA ARG A 99 0.01 23.44 -9.01
C ARG A 99 -1.14 24.37 -8.61
N ARG A 100 -1.78 24.07 -7.48
CA ARG A 100 -2.85 24.93 -6.92
C ARG A 100 -2.30 26.25 -6.39
N ASP A 101 -1.18 26.23 -5.67
CA ASP A 101 -0.56 27.44 -5.13
C ASP A 101 -0.07 28.36 -6.27
N ASP A 102 0.45 27.80 -7.36
CA ASP A 102 0.84 28.54 -8.56
C ASP A 102 -0.36 29.11 -9.30
N ALA A 103 -1.45 28.37 -9.44
CA ALA A 103 -2.69 28.87 -10.04
C ALA A 103 -3.27 30.02 -9.22
N LYS A 104 -3.25 29.92 -7.90
CA LYS A 104 -3.68 30.98 -6.97
C LYS A 104 -2.86 32.26 -7.14
N LYS A 105 -1.52 32.15 -7.28
CA LYS A 105 -0.64 33.29 -7.55
C LYS A 105 -0.98 33.97 -8.87
N ARG A 106 -1.39 33.20 -9.90
CA ARG A 106 -1.79 33.71 -11.22
C ARG A 106 -3.25 34.11 -11.29
N LYS A 107 -3.99 34.12 -10.19
CA LYS A 107 -5.44 34.42 -10.13
C LYS A 107 -6.27 33.54 -11.09
N LYS A 108 -5.82 32.33 -11.38
CA LYS A 108 -6.52 31.36 -12.22
C LYS A 108 -7.13 30.25 -11.35
N GLU A 109 -8.29 29.76 -11.76
CA GLU A 109 -8.89 28.61 -11.12
C GLU A 109 -8.07 27.37 -11.46
N TYR A 110 -7.75 26.53 -10.43
CA TYR A 110 -7.00 25.31 -10.64
C TYR A 110 -7.96 24.19 -11.05
N GLU A 111 -7.81 23.75 -12.27
CA GLU A 111 -8.42 22.51 -12.75
C GLU A 111 -7.32 21.45 -12.92
N MET A 112 -7.58 20.26 -12.39
CA MET A 112 -6.68 19.12 -12.59
C MET A 112 -6.78 18.69 -14.05
N ALA A 113 -5.62 18.51 -14.71
CA ALA A 113 -5.60 18.05 -16.08
C ALA A 113 -6.40 16.75 -16.24
N SER A 114 -7.31 16.72 -17.18
CA SER A 114 -8.25 15.60 -17.39
C SER A 114 -7.53 14.26 -17.56
N TRP A 115 -6.42 14.22 -18.29
CA TRP A 115 -5.61 13.03 -18.46
C TRP A 115 -5.01 12.51 -17.14
N PHE A 116 -4.58 13.42 -16.24
CA PHE A 116 -4.01 13.05 -14.95
C PHE A 116 -5.07 12.50 -13.98
N SER A 117 -6.26 13.10 -14.00
CA SER A 117 -7.42 12.61 -13.26
C SER A 117 -7.84 11.21 -13.74
N GLY A 118 -7.88 11.01 -15.06
CA GLY A 118 -8.17 9.72 -15.68
C GLY A 118 -7.12 8.65 -15.33
N LEU A 119 -5.84 9.02 -15.37
CA LEU A 119 -4.75 8.12 -15.00
C LEU A 119 -4.82 7.70 -13.53
N LEU A 120 -5.12 8.62 -12.61
CA LEU A 120 -5.33 8.30 -11.21
C LEU A 120 -6.53 7.37 -10.98
N ALA A 121 -7.64 7.63 -11.69
CA ALA A 121 -8.84 6.80 -11.58
C ALA A 121 -8.62 5.37 -12.09
N SER A 122 -7.83 5.21 -13.16
CA SER A 122 -7.53 3.91 -13.77
C SER A 122 -6.29 3.21 -13.19
N ALA A 123 -5.51 3.88 -12.32
CA ALA A 123 -4.25 3.36 -11.81
C ALA A 123 -4.39 1.98 -11.16
N GLY A 124 -5.44 1.76 -10.36
CA GLY A 124 -5.71 0.46 -9.72
C GLY A 124 -5.91 -0.65 -10.74
N THR A 125 -6.72 -0.40 -11.75
CA THR A 125 -6.99 -1.37 -12.83
C THR A 125 -5.75 -1.65 -13.66
N ILE A 126 -4.98 -0.62 -14.01
CA ILE A 126 -3.72 -0.75 -14.75
C ILE A 126 -2.71 -1.56 -13.96
N CYS A 127 -2.55 -1.29 -12.66
CA CYS A 127 -1.65 -2.06 -11.80
C CYS A 127 -2.09 -3.51 -11.67
N ALA A 128 -3.38 -3.78 -11.49
CA ALA A 128 -3.91 -5.14 -11.38
C ALA A 128 -3.67 -5.93 -12.68
N ALA A 129 -4.01 -5.34 -13.84
CA ALA A 129 -3.75 -5.94 -15.15
C ALA A 129 -2.24 -6.16 -15.37
N GLY A 130 -1.40 -5.20 -15.00
CA GLY A 130 0.06 -5.31 -15.10
C GLY A 130 0.61 -6.48 -14.28
N ILE A 131 0.15 -6.65 -13.04
CA ILE A 131 0.57 -7.77 -12.18
C ILE A 131 0.13 -9.11 -12.79
N LEU A 132 -1.10 -9.21 -13.32
CA LEU A 132 -1.58 -10.42 -13.98
C LEU A 132 -0.73 -10.79 -15.21
N ILE A 133 -0.46 -9.82 -16.09
CA ILE A 133 0.38 -10.02 -17.27
C ILE A 133 1.79 -10.44 -16.87
N LEU A 134 2.41 -9.75 -15.90
CA LEU A 134 3.74 -10.09 -15.40
C LEU A 134 3.78 -11.48 -14.77
N SER A 135 2.72 -11.90 -14.08
CA SER A 135 2.62 -13.24 -13.51
C SER A 135 2.51 -14.33 -14.58
N MET A 136 1.78 -14.06 -15.67
CA MET A 136 1.70 -14.98 -16.81
C MET A 136 3.05 -15.13 -17.53
N LEU A 137 3.76 -14.02 -17.72
CA LEU A 137 5.07 -13.97 -18.40
C LEU A 137 6.23 -14.41 -17.51
N TYR A 138 5.99 -14.61 -16.21
CA TYR A 138 7.04 -14.95 -15.25
C TYR A 138 7.78 -16.24 -15.64
N THR A 139 9.11 -16.12 -15.79
CA THR A 139 10.01 -17.23 -16.09
C THR A 139 11.12 -17.31 -15.05
N LYS A 140 11.24 -18.44 -14.35
CA LYS A 140 12.18 -18.64 -13.24
C LYS A 140 13.67 -18.46 -13.60
N GLY A 141 14.04 -18.50 -14.88
CA GLY A 141 15.42 -18.38 -15.34
C GLY A 141 15.89 -16.96 -15.64
N SER A 142 15.00 -15.97 -15.64
CA SER A 142 15.37 -14.59 -15.99
C SER A 142 15.73 -13.77 -14.76
N SER A 143 16.93 -13.16 -14.76
CA SER A 143 17.40 -12.30 -13.66
C SER A 143 16.53 -11.06 -13.45
N ILE A 144 15.86 -10.58 -14.52
CA ILE A 144 14.93 -9.44 -14.46
C ILE A 144 13.69 -9.82 -13.66
N PHE A 145 13.09 -10.98 -13.96
CA PHE A 145 11.91 -11.46 -13.23
C PHE A 145 12.21 -11.80 -11.78
N LEU A 146 13.41 -12.33 -11.47
CA LEU A 146 13.83 -12.58 -10.09
C LEU A 146 13.96 -11.27 -9.28
N LYS A 147 14.52 -10.20 -9.88
CA LYS A 147 14.58 -8.89 -9.22
C LYS A 147 13.19 -8.29 -9.02
N LEU A 148 12.32 -8.35 -10.03
CA LEU A 148 10.92 -7.88 -9.93
C LEU A 148 10.16 -8.66 -8.88
N ASP A 149 10.30 -9.98 -8.83
CA ASP A 149 9.64 -10.83 -7.85
C ASP A 149 10.10 -10.51 -6.42
N SER A 150 11.40 -10.25 -6.25
CA SER A 150 11.95 -9.79 -4.96
C SER A 150 11.36 -8.44 -4.52
N ILE A 151 11.20 -7.48 -5.44
CA ILE A 151 10.58 -6.17 -5.16
C ILE A 151 9.10 -6.35 -4.80
N LEU A 152 8.39 -7.21 -5.51
CA LEU A 152 6.97 -7.53 -5.30
C LEU A 152 6.74 -8.57 -4.19
N SER A 153 7.77 -8.85 -3.36
CA SER A 153 7.67 -9.78 -2.23
C SER A 153 7.21 -11.18 -2.63
N GLN A 154 7.76 -11.69 -3.73
CA GLN A 154 7.49 -13.02 -4.30
C GLN A 154 6.05 -13.23 -4.81
N ARG A 155 5.32 -12.15 -5.04
CA ARG A 155 3.93 -12.24 -5.50
C ARG A 155 3.81 -12.78 -6.92
N LEU A 156 4.78 -12.53 -7.80
CA LEU A 156 4.76 -13.06 -9.17
C LEU A 156 4.92 -14.58 -9.19
N SER A 157 5.89 -15.10 -8.45
CA SER A 157 6.15 -16.55 -8.36
C SER A 157 4.98 -17.29 -7.71
N PHE A 158 4.38 -16.74 -6.64
CA PHE A 158 3.20 -17.33 -6.01
C PHE A 158 1.97 -17.29 -6.92
N SER A 159 1.73 -16.18 -7.61
CA SER A 159 0.61 -16.07 -8.57
C SER A 159 0.79 -17.07 -9.74
N LYS A 160 2.01 -17.19 -10.28
CA LYS A 160 2.32 -18.17 -11.32
C LYS A 160 2.06 -19.58 -10.85
N LYS A 161 2.56 -19.96 -9.66
CA LYS A 161 2.33 -21.27 -9.07
C LYS A 161 0.83 -21.54 -8.84
N GLY A 162 0.09 -20.55 -8.39
CA GLY A 162 -1.37 -20.64 -8.26
C GLY A 162 -2.07 -20.91 -9.59
N MET A 163 -1.66 -20.20 -10.65
CA MET A 163 -2.20 -20.43 -12.00
C MET A 163 -1.82 -21.80 -12.58
N GLU A 164 -0.63 -22.31 -12.28
CA GLU A 164 -0.19 -23.65 -12.72
C GLU A 164 -0.97 -24.78 -12.04
N VAL A 165 -1.31 -24.61 -10.74
CA VAL A 165 -2.01 -25.64 -9.96
C VAL A 165 -3.52 -25.59 -10.16
N TYR A 166 -4.12 -24.41 -10.19
CA TYR A 166 -5.57 -24.23 -10.21
C TYR A 166 -6.12 -23.73 -11.55
N GLY A 167 -5.25 -23.34 -12.47
CA GLY A 167 -5.66 -22.71 -13.72
C GLY A 167 -6.04 -21.24 -13.55
N PHE A 168 -6.56 -20.63 -14.61
CA PHE A 168 -7.03 -19.25 -14.63
C PHE A 168 -8.54 -19.22 -14.93
N SER A 169 -9.31 -18.60 -14.07
CA SER A 169 -10.74 -18.36 -14.27
C SER A 169 -11.07 -16.88 -14.09
N ILE A 170 -11.79 -16.30 -15.07
CA ILE A 170 -12.20 -14.89 -15.05
C ILE A 170 -13.25 -14.63 -13.96
N PHE A 171 -14.12 -15.61 -13.70
CA PHE A 171 -15.21 -15.49 -12.72
C PHE A 171 -14.86 -16.06 -11.35
N GLY A 172 -13.60 -16.44 -11.13
CA GLY A 172 -13.16 -17.14 -9.94
C GLY A 172 -13.48 -18.63 -9.98
N GLN A 173 -12.90 -19.38 -9.05
CA GLN A 173 -13.12 -20.81 -8.89
C GLN A 173 -12.99 -21.19 -7.42
N TYR A 174 -13.64 -22.26 -7.04
CA TYR A 174 -13.50 -22.81 -5.71
C TYR A 174 -12.11 -23.45 -5.56
N ILE A 175 -11.34 -22.95 -4.59
CA ILE A 175 -10.04 -23.51 -4.21
C ILE A 175 -10.18 -24.10 -2.81
N PRO A 176 -10.04 -25.43 -2.62
CA PRO A 176 -10.08 -26.00 -1.28
C PRO A 176 -8.88 -25.54 -0.47
N MET A 177 -9.11 -24.64 0.48
CA MET A 177 -8.06 -24.14 1.38
C MET A 177 -7.83 -25.17 2.48
N GLN A 178 -6.62 -25.75 2.53
CA GLN A 178 -6.18 -26.59 3.63
C GLN A 178 -5.19 -25.79 4.47
N GLY A 179 -5.54 -25.54 5.72
CA GLY A 179 -4.71 -24.81 6.67
C GLY A 179 -5.30 -23.46 7.09
N ASN A 180 -4.69 -22.85 8.10
CA ASN A 180 -5.14 -21.60 8.72
C ASN A 180 -4.76 -20.34 7.93
N GLY A 181 -4.54 -20.42 6.63
CA GLY A 181 -4.29 -19.24 5.78
C GLY A 181 -3.06 -18.42 6.18
N GLY A 182 -2.07 -19.03 6.84
CA GLY A 182 -0.84 -18.40 7.31
C GLY A 182 0.27 -18.46 6.28
#